data_b7d6039ab0df709f536e0862b637d16f
#
_entry.id   b7d6039ab0df709f536e0862b637d16f
#
_cell.length_a   1.000
_cell.length_b   1.000
_cell.length_c   1.000
_cell.angle_alpha   90.00
_cell.angle_beta   90.00
_cell.angle_gamma   90.00
#
_symmetry.space_group_name_H-M   'P 1'
#
loop_
_entity.id
_entity.type
_entity.pdbx_description
1 polymer ?
#
loop_
_entity_poly.entity_id
_entity_poly.type
_entity_poly.pdbx_seq_one_letter_code
_entity_poly.pdbx_strand_id
1 'polypeptide(L)'
;RREFLHLLAIASASGMALPTEFARAEAAAEAFYDAPVFGNVSLLHITDCHAQLKPIWFREPNVNLGVGAMAGRAPHVVGEAFLKHFGLAAGGREAHAFTYLDFEKAAKVYGRVGGFAHLATLVKRIRATRPGALLLDGGDTWQGSGTSLWTKGQDMVEAAKLLGVDVMTLHWECTYGQDRVKEIAEKDFAGHVEIVAQNIKTTDFGDPVFEPFSLREVNGVKVAIVGQAFPYTPIANPRWMVPEWTFGIQEENMQKTVDAARAKGAQVVIVLSHNGMDVDLKMASRVTGIDAILGGHTHDGMPKPTIVSNASGKTLVTNAGSNGKFLGVLDLDVKAGRVSD
;
A
#
# COMPACT_ATOMS: atom_id res chain seq x y z
N ARG A 1 0.34 28.06 1.99
CA ARG A 1 1.61 27.95 2.75
C ARG A 1 2.43 29.24 2.68
N ARG A 2 2.66 29.84 1.49
CA ARG A 2 3.36 31.14 1.38
C ARG A 2 2.59 32.29 2.03
N GLU A 3 1.30 32.39 1.80
CA GLU A 3 0.43 33.42 2.41
C GLU A 3 0.35 33.27 3.93
N PHE A 4 0.31 32.03 4.43
CA PHE A 4 0.34 31.75 5.86
C PHE A 4 1.68 32.19 6.49
N LEU A 5 2.81 31.89 5.85
CA LEU A 5 4.13 32.35 6.31
C LEU A 5 4.27 33.87 6.25
N HIS A 6 3.65 34.52 5.26
CA HIS A 6 3.59 35.99 5.18
C HIS A 6 2.77 36.60 6.31
N LEU A 7 1.59 36.02 6.61
CA LEU A 7 0.75 36.45 7.74
C LEU A 7 1.45 36.21 9.09
N LEU A 8 2.17 35.09 9.24
CA LEU A 8 2.99 34.77 10.40
C LEU A 8 4.11 35.80 10.61
N ALA A 9 4.81 36.16 9.54
CA ALA A 9 5.87 37.17 9.58
C ALA A 9 5.33 38.56 9.94
N ILE A 10 4.17 38.94 9.41
CA ILE A 10 3.50 40.21 9.74
C ILE A 10 3.03 40.22 11.20
N ALA A 11 2.43 39.13 11.68
CA ALA A 11 1.98 38.97 13.07
C ALA A 11 3.17 39.04 14.06
N SER A 12 4.29 38.40 13.73
CA SER A 12 5.50 38.44 14.56
C SER A 12 6.15 39.84 14.57
N ALA A 13 6.18 40.53 13.42
CA ALA A 13 6.69 41.89 13.31
C ALA A 13 5.83 42.93 14.02
N SER A 14 4.53 42.66 14.21
CA SER A 14 3.60 43.51 14.96
C SER A 14 3.50 43.18 16.46
N GLY A 15 4.34 42.26 16.97
CA GLY A 15 4.35 41.89 18.39
C GLY A 15 3.13 41.06 18.83
N MET A 16 2.37 40.53 17.90
CA MET A 16 1.26 39.61 18.19
C MET A 16 1.84 38.22 18.52
N ALA A 17 1.68 37.78 19.75
CA ALA A 17 1.93 36.38 20.12
C ALA A 17 0.87 35.49 19.44
N LEU A 18 1.32 34.47 18.72
CA LEU A 18 0.40 33.43 18.22
C LEU A 18 -0.32 32.80 19.42
N PRO A 19 -1.64 32.55 19.33
CA PRO A 19 -2.35 31.85 20.38
C PRO A 19 -1.64 30.52 20.65
N THR A 20 -1.29 30.28 21.91
CA THR A 20 -0.61 29.04 22.36
C THR A 20 -1.37 27.76 21.97
N GLU A 21 -2.67 27.88 21.72
CA GLU A 21 -3.54 26.81 21.24
C GLU A 21 -3.22 26.39 19.78
N PHE A 22 -2.87 27.34 18.89
CA PHE A 22 -2.47 27.00 17.52
C PHE A 22 -1.12 26.28 17.47
N ALA A 23 -0.15 26.74 18.24
CA ALA A 23 1.16 26.08 18.33
C ALA A 23 1.06 24.69 18.97
N ARG A 24 0.17 24.51 19.96
CA ARG A 24 -0.11 23.20 20.57
C ARG A 24 -0.85 22.27 19.61
N ALA A 25 -1.80 22.77 18.83
CA ALA A 25 -2.53 21.98 17.82
C ALA A 25 -1.60 21.53 16.68
N GLU A 26 -0.68 22.38 16.26
CA GLU A 26 0.32 22.06 15.24
C GLU A 26 1.34 21.03 15.75
N ALA A 27 1.86 21.19 16.95
CA ALA A 27 2.76 20.23 17.59
C ALA A 27 2.07 18.87 17.84
N ALA A 28 0.81 18.85 18.25
CA ALA A 28 0.03 17.63 18.42
C ALA A 28 -0.28 16.96 17.07
N ALA A 29 -0.52 17.73 16.01
CA ALA A 29 -0.70 17.20 14.66
C ALA A 29 0.60 16.64 14.09
N GLU A 30 1.74 17.22 14.40
CA GLU A 30 3.05 16.71 13.99
C GLU A 30 3.43 15.43 14.75
N ALA A 31 3.22 15.39 16.06
CA ALA A 31 3.48 14.22 16.89
C ALA A 31 2.67 12.97 16.47
N PHE A 32 1.51 13.16 15.82
CA PHE A 32 0.70 12.05 15.29
C PHE A 32 1.45 11.21 14.24
N TYR A 33 2.38 11.82 13.50
CA TYR A 33 3.16 11.12 12.47
C TYR A 33 4.51 10.62 12.98
N ASP A 34 4.80 10.79 14.27
CA ASP A 34 6.01 10.26 14.90
C ASP A 34 5.77 8.81 15.34
N ALA A 35 5.81 7.89 14.37
CA ALA A 35 5.73 6.47 14.66
C ALA A 35 7.03 6.00 15.33
N PRO A 36 6.98 5.38 16.53
CA PRO A 36 8.16 4.81 17.18
C PRO A 36 8.88 3.84 16.23
N VAL A 37 10.20 3.91 16.21
CA VAL A 37 11.02 2.98 15.41
C VAL A 37 11.16 1.67 16.18
N PHE A 38 10.99 0.56 15.48
CA PHE A 38 11.11 -0.77 16.04
C PHE A 38 11.95 -1.68 15.13
N GLY A 39 12.63 -2.65 15.69
CA GLY A 39 13.33 -3.68 14.93
C GLY A 39 14.48 -3.18 14.04
N ASN A 40 14.82 -3.99 13.03
CA ASN A 40 15.93 -3.75 12.11
C ASN A 40 15.54 -3.83 10.61
N VAL A 41 14.30 -4.22 10.30
CA VAL A 41 13.75 -4.19 8.94
C VAL A 41 12.52 -3.32 8.91
N SER A 42 12.49 -2.32 8.04
CA SER A 42 11.35 -1.41 7.88
C SER A 42 10.85 -1.44 6.44
N LEU A 43 9.56 -1.67 6.28
CA LEU A 43 8.87 -1.68 5.00
C LEU A 43 7.75 -0.65 5.04
N LEU A 44 7.71 0.20 4.03
CA LEU A 44 6.65 1.17 3.80
C LEU A 44 5.73 0.62 2.71
N HIS A 45 4.44 0.79 2.85
CA HIS A 45 3.45 0.23 1.92
C HIS A 45 2.42 1.26 1.50
N ILE A 46 2.22 1.38 0.19
CA ILE A 46 1.12 2.09 -0.45
C ILE A 46 0.44 1.16 -1.43
N THR A 47 -0.82 1.42 -1.75
CA THR A 47 -1.60 0.65 -2.72
C THR A 47 -2.78 1.47 -3.20
N ASP A 48 -3.38 1.10 -4.34
CA ASP A 48 -4.65 1.64 -4.83
C ASP A 48 -4.68 3.19 -4.87
N CYS A 49 -3.57 3.79 -5.32
CA CYS A 49 -3.45 5.25 -5.34
C CYS A 49 -4.26 5.92 -6.46
N HIS A 50 -4.67 5.16 -7.50
CA HIS A 50 -5.59 5.54 -8.55
C HIS A 50 -5.29 6.90 -9.18
N ALA A 51 -4.01 7.12 -9.53
CA ALA A 51 -3.49 8.33 -10.15
C ALA A 51 -3.83 9.63 -9.39
N GLN A 52 -3.99 9.55 -8.08
CA GLN A 52 -4.26 10.71 -7.26
C GLN A 52 -2.97 11.43 -6.87
N LEU A 53 -2.56 12.43 -7.65
CA LEU A 53 -1.38 13.24 -7.36
C LEU A 53 -1.60 14.25 -6.23
N LYS A 54 -2.78 14.88 -6.19
CA LYS A 54 -3.12 15.94 -5.23
C LYS A 54 -4.16 15.46 -4.23
N PRO A 55 -4.14 15.99 -3.00
CA PRO A 55 -5.20 15.71 -2.03
C PRO A 55 -6.55 16.29 -2.50
N ILE A 56 -7.62 15.57 -2.21
CA ILE A 56 -8.99 15.92 -2.60
C ILE A 56 -9.94 15.90 -1.39
N TRP A 57 -11.11 16.52 -1.57
CA TRP A 57 -12.16 16.52 -0.54
C TRP A 57 -12.97 15.21 -0.54
N PHE A 58 -13.03 14.58 -1.71
CA PHE A 58 -13.81 13.36 -1.88
C PHE A 58 -13.18 12.20 -1.10
N ARG A 59 -14.06 11.40 -0.57
CA ARG A 59 -13.73 10.10 -0.01
C ARG A 59 -14.76 9.08 -0.46
N GLU A 60 -14.29 8.00 -1.02
CA GLU A 60 -15.16 6.88 -1.35
C GLU A 60 -15.73 6.22 -0.09
N PRO A 61 -16.99 5.76 -0.09
CA PRO A 61 -17.50 4.86 0.92
C PRO A 61 -16.69 3.55 0.92
N ASN A 62 -16.68 2.86 2.05
CA ASN A 62 -16.09 1.52 2.09
C ASN A 62 -16.83 0.59 1.12
N VAL A 63 -16.08 -0.16 0.31
CA VAL A 63 -16.63 -1.03 -0.74
C VAL A 63 -16.55 -2.52 -0.39
N ASN A 64 -15.69 -2.92 0.54
CA ASN A 64 -15.56 -4.31 0.98
C ASN A 64 -16.72 -4.71 1.93
N LEU A 65 -17.91 -4.82 1.37
CA LEU A 65 -19.13 -5.14 2.10
C LEU A 65 -19.37 -6.64 2.09
N GLY A 66 -19.48 -7.23 3.28
CA GLY A 66 -19.84 -8.65 3.43
C GLY A 66 -21.29 -8.92 3.05
N VAL A 67 -21.52 -10.06 2.38
CA VAL A 67 -22.84 -10.56 2.03
C VAL A 67 -23.12 -11.89 2.74
N GLY A 68 -24.40 -12.18 2.97
CA GLY A 68 -24.83 -13.42 3.63
C GLY A 68 -24.17 -13.62 4.99
N ALA A 69 -23.52 -14.74 5.18
CA ALA A 69 -22.86 -15.10 6.44
C ALA A 69 -21.63 -14.23 6.79
N MET A 70 -21.09 -13.48 5.82
CA MET A 70 -19.93 -12.60 6.02
C MET A 70 -20.33 -11.16 6.37
N ALA A 71 -21.60 -10.80 6.31
CA ALA A 71 -22.06 -9.47 6.67
C ALA A 71 -21.67 -9.11 8.10
N GLY A 72 -20.97 -7.97 8.28
CA GLY A 72 -20.52 -7.48 9.57
C GLY A 72 -19.42 -8.30 10.25
N ARG A 73 -18.77 -9.21 9.51
CA ARG A 73 -17.58 -9.94 9.99
C ARG A 73 -16.32 -9.40 9.31
N ALA A 74 -15.21 -9.35 10.04
CA ALA A 74 -13.93 -8.99 9.45
C ALA A 74 -13.55 -9.96 8.30
N PRO A 75 -13.00 -9.46 7.18
CA PRO A 75 -12.59 -8.07 6.93
C PRO A 75 -13.73 -7.12 6.51
N HIS A 76 -14.96 -7.59 6.37
CA HIS A 76 -16.12 -6.87 5.81
C HIS A 76 -16.85 -6.00 6.85
N VAL A 77 -16.13 -5.34 7.73
CA VAL A 77 -16.68 -4.41 8.72
C VAL A 77 -16.51 -2.97 8.26
N VAL A 78 -17.58 -2.18 8.32
CA VAL A 78 -17.61 -0.78 7.87
C VAL A 78 -18.36 0.11 8.86
N GLY A 79 -18.15 1.42 8.79
CA GLY A 79 -18.88 2.40 9.59
C GLY A 79 -18.75 2.18 11.10
N GLU A 80 -19.84 2.23 11.85
CA GLU A 80 -19.86 2.05 13.30
C GLU A 80 -19.37 0.66 13.74
N ALA A 81 -19.66 -0.39 12.95
CA ALA A 81 -19.16 -1.73 13.21
C ALA A 81 -17.63 -1.79 13.12
N PHE A 82 -17.02 -1.04 12.18
CA PHE A 82 -15.57 -0.90 12.06
C PHE A 82 -14.97 -0.22 13.30
N LEU A 83 -15.53 0.91 13.71
CA LEU A 83 -15.04 1.63 14.91
C LEU A 83 -15.10 0.73 16.14
N LYS A 84 -16.21 0.02 16.34
CA LYS A 84 -16.38 -0.91 17.44
C LYS A 84 -15.37 -2.08 17.38
N HIS A 85 -15.15 -2.66 16.19
CA HIS A 85 -14.24 -3.80 16.01
C HIS A 85 -12.80 -3.43 16.36
N PHE A 86 -12.34 -2.25 15.94
CA PHE A 86 -10.98 -1.78 16.19
C PHE A 86 -10.80 -0.93 17.43
N GLY A 87 -11.89 -0.65 18.18
CA GLY A 87 -11.84 0.17 19.39
C GLY A 87 -11.55 1.64 19.13
N LEU A 88 -11.99 2.19 18.00
CA LEU A 88 -11.76 3.57 17.59
C LEU A 88 -12.88 4.50 18.08
N ALA A 89 -12.52 5.71 18.50
CA ALA A 89 -13.48 6.71 18.96
C ALA A 89 -14.26 7.33 17.80
N ALA A 90 -15.59 7.42 17.92
CA ALA A 90 -16.42 8.12 16.94
C ALA A 90 -16.08 9.64 16.89
N GLY A 91 -16.18 10.24 15.70
CA GLY A 91 -15.94 11.67 15.47
C GLY A 91 -14.48 12.11 15.53
N GLY A 92 -13.55 11.20 15.80
CA GLY A 92 -12.11 11.47 15.82
C GLY A 92 -11.47 11.45 14.44
N ARG A 93 -10.17 11.78 14.38
CA ARG A 93 -9.36 11.73 13.16
C ARG A 93 -9.32 10.32 12.56
N GLU A 94 -9.14 9.30 13.40
CA GLU A 94 -9.10 7.90 12.97
C GLU A 94 -10.46 7.46 12.40
N ALA A 95 -11.57 7.85 13.03
CA ALA A 95 -12.91 7.58 12.49
C ALA A 95 -13.08 8.20 11.09
N HIS A 96 -12.58 9.43 10.88
CA HIS A 96 -12.57 10.07 9.57
C HIS A 96 -11.60 9.39 8.59
N ALA A 97 -10.44 8.93 9.06
CA ALA A 97 -9.47 8.24 8.21
C ALA A 97 -9.99 6.90 7.71
N PHE A 98 -10.67 6.12 8.54
CA PHE A 98 -11.05 4.73 8.25
C PHE A 98 -12.53 4.52 7.89
N THR A 99 -13.39 5.51 8.11
CA THR A 99 -14.84 5.37 7.85
C THR A 99 -15.40 6.54 7.07
N TYR A 100 -16.61 6.41 6.57
CA TYR A 100 -17.36 7.47 5.89
C TYR A 100 -18.32 8.22 6.85
N LEU A 101 -18.27 7.91 8.15
CA LEU A 101 -19.16 8.49 9.14
C LEU A 101 -18.92 10.00 9.30
N ASP A 102 -20.01 10.77 9.35
CA ASP A 102 -19.98 12.24 9.48
C ASP A 102 -19.01 12.96 8.51
N PHE A 103 -18.89 12.42 7.29
CA PHE A 103 -17.89 12.85 6.32
C PHE A 103 -17.86 14.37 6.11
N GLU A 104 -19.01 15.01 5.88
CA GLU A 104 -19.05 16.45 5.61
C GLU A 104 -18.53 17.28 6.78
N LYS A 105 -18.87 16.90 8.00
CA LYS A 105 -18.42 17.57 9.22
C LYS A 105 -16.91 17.35 9.42
N ALA A 106 -16.46 16.13 9.29
CA ALA A 106 -15.06 15.76 9.46
C ALA A 106 -14.17 16.39 8.39
N ALA A 107 -14.62 16.43 7.12
CA ALA A 107 -13.88 17.05 6.03
C ALA A 107 -13.65 18.57 6.25
N LYS A 108 -14.61 19.29 6.89
CA LYS A 108 -14.41 20.69 7.27
C LYS A 108 -13.32 20.88 8.33
N VAL A 109 -13.14 19.89 9.21
CA VAL A 109 -12.14 19.92 10.28
C VAL A 109 -10.76 19.49 9.76
N TYR A 110 -10.71 18.36 9.05
CA TYR A 110 -9.44 17.72 8.65
C TYR A 110 -8.95 18.10 7.26
N GLY A 111 -9.80 18.67 6.42
CA GLY A 111 -9.43 19.17 5.10
C GLY A 111 -9.34 18.08 4.03
N ARG A 112 -8.52 18.35 3.01
CA ARG A 112 -8.29 17.44 1.88
C ARG A 112 -7.37 16.30 2.31
N VAL A 113 -7.61 15.10 1.77
CA VAL A 113 -6.90 13.87 2.14
C VAL A 113 -6.27 13.20 0.91
N GLY A 114 -5.28 12.34 1.16
CA GLY A 114 -4.65 11.49 0.18
C GLY A 114 -3.72 12.20 -0.80
N GLY A 115 -3.36 11.48 -1.84
CA GLY A 115 -2.52 11.92 -2.95
C GLY A 115 -1.01 11.84 -2.70
N PHE A 116 -0.26 11.65 -3.78
CA PHE A 116 1.20 11.51 -3.76
C PHE A 116 1.92 12.72 -3.15
N ALA A 117 1.36 13.94 -3.27
CA ALA A 117 1.96 15.13 -2.67
C ALA A 117 2.02 15.05 -1.13
N HIS A 118 1.00 14.48 -0.49
CA HIS A 118 1.01 14.23 0.95
C HIS A 118 1.89 13.01 1.29
N LEU A 119 1.77 11.92 0.52
CA LEU A 119 2.60 10.73 0.68
C LEU A 119 4.10 11.08 0.61
N ALA A 120 4.53 11.91 -0.33
CA ALA A 120 5.94 12.29 -0.46
C ALA A 120 6.51 12.93 0.82
N THR A 121 5.73 13.78 1.48
CA THR A 121 6.13 14.36 2.76
C THR A 121 6.21 13.30 3.85
N LEU A 122 5.21 12.40 3.92
CA LEU A 122 5.13 11.37 4.94
C LEU A 122 6.23 10.30 4.74
N VAL A 123 6.41 9.79 3.52
CA VAL A 123 7.47 8.85 3.18
C VAL A 123 8.86 9.41 3.55
N LYS A 124 9.13 10.67 3.16
CA LYS A 124 10.39 11.33 3.51
C LYS A 124 10.62 11.41 5.02
N ARG A 125 9.57 11.76 5.79
CA ARG A 125 9.65 11.86 7.25
C ARG A 125 9.92 10.49 7.88
N ILE A 126 9.18 9.47 7.49
CA ILE A 126 9.31 8.11 8.05
C ILE A 126 10.66 7.49 7.68
N ARG A 127 11.10 7.63 6.42
CA ARG A 127 12.42 7.15 5.99
C ARG A 127 13.59 7.82 6.72
N ALA A 128 13.44 9.07 7.13
CA ALA A 128 14.49 9.77 7.87
C ALA A 128 14.84 9.10 9.21
N THR A 129 13.91 8.35 9.80
CA THR A 129 14.10 7.58 11.04
C THR A 129 14.35 6.10 10.80
N ARG A 130 14.26 5.61 9.57
CA ARG A 130 14.33 4.19 9.16
C ARG A 130 15.30 4.00 7.98
N PRO A 131 16.61 4.08 8.24
CA PRO A 131 17.62 3.89 7.17
C PRO A 131 17.41 2.55 6.45
N GLY A 132 17.46 2.57 5.12
CA GLY A 132 17.28 1.36 4.29
C GLY A 132 15.83 0.90 4.14
N ALA A 133 14.84 1.64 4.67
CA ALA A 133 13.42 1.28 4.49
C ALA A 133 13.02 1.23 3.01
N LEU A 134 12.41 0.12 2.59
CA LEU A 134 11.85 -0.05 1.25
C LEU A 134 10.44 0.52 1.19
N LEU A 135 10.07 1.14 0.06
CA LEU A 135 8.70 1.54 -0.26
C LEU A 135 8.12 0.58 -1.29
N LEU A 136 7.07 -0.12 -0.90
CA LEU A 136 6.39 -1.14 -1.69
C LEU A 136 5.04 -0.60 -2.16
N ASP A 137 4.74 -0.81 -3.44
CA ASP A 137 3.49 -0.38 -4.08
C ASP A 137 2.65 -1.59 -4.47
N GLY A 138 1.49 -1.75 -3.83
CA GLY A 138 0.57 -2.86 -4.05
C GLY A 138 -0.16 -2.86 -5.40
N GLY A 139 0.07 -1.89 -6.27
CA GLY A 139 -0.61 -1.76 -7.56
C GLY A 139 -1.85 -0.86 -7.51
N ASP A 140 -2.54 -0.75 -8.63
CA ASP A 140 -3.62 0.23 -8.87
C ASP A 140 -3.15 1.67 -8.67
N THR A 141 -1.92 1.95 -9.03
CA THR A 141 -1.31 3.26 -8.83
C THR A 141 -1.43 4.16 -10.05
N TRP A 142 -1.29 3.61 -11.28
CA TRP A 142 -1.18 4.46 -12.47
C TRP A 142 -2.51 4.86 -13.07
N GLN A 143 -3.59 4.13 -12.80
CA GLN A 143 -4.90 4.32 -13.41
C GLN A 143 -5.89 4.97 -12.42
N GLY A 144 -6.70 5.96 -12.88
CA GLY A 144 -7.77 6.56 -12.09
C GLY A 144 -8.02 8.04 -12.38
N SER A 145 -7.16 8.72 -13.17
CA SER A 145 -7.36 10.13 -13.56
C SER A 145 -7.38 10.33 -15.08
N GLY A 146 -8.01 11.42 -15.53
CA GLY A 146 -7.98 11.81 -16.93
C GLY A 146 -6.56 12.07 -17.43
N THR A 147 -5.71 12.70 -16.61
CA THR A 147 -4.30 12.94 -16.96
C THR A 147 -3.58 11.62 -17.20
N SER A 148 -3.71 10.68 -16.30
CA SER A 148 -3.06 9.38 -16.44
C SER A 148 -3.57 8.59 -17.65
N LEU A 149 -4.87 8.68 -17.95
CA LEU A 149 -5.41 8.10 -19.19
C LEU A 149 -4.75 8.70 -20.44
N TRP A 150 -4.63 10.01 -20.51
CA TRP A 150 -4.05 10.71 -21.67
C TRP A 150 -2.55 10.47 -21.82
N THR A 151 -1.83 10.34 -20.71
CA THR A 151 -0.39 10.07 -20.70
C THR A 151 -0.05 8.57 -20.70
N LYS A 152 -1.08 7.69 -20.68
CA LYS A 152 -0.91 6.24 -20.52
C LYS A 152 -0.05 5.89 -19.30
N GLY A 153 -0.34 6.52 -18.17
CA GLY A 153 0.32 6.29 -16.90
C GLY A 153 1.65 7.01 -16.70
N GLN A 154 2.18 7.75 -17.71
CA GLN A 154 3.51 8.36 -17.59
C GLN A 154 3.64 9.34 -16.43
N ASP A 155 2.61 10.13 -16.15
CA ASP A 155 2.59 11.06 -15.02
C ASP A 155 2.77 10.34 -13.68
N MET A 156 2.16 9.17 -13.53
CA MET A 156 2.27 8.37 -12.31
C MET A 156 3.56 7.55 -12.25
N VAL A 157 4.09 7.14 -13.40
CA VAL A 157 5.43 6.53 -13.49
C VAL A 157 6.49 7.52 -12.96
N GLU A 158 6.48 8.77 -13.42
CA GLU A 158 7.39 9.79 -12.90
C GLU A 158 7.15 10.10 -11.42
N ALA A 159 5.88 10.15 -11.00
CA ALA A 159 5.53 10.36 -9.60
C ALA A 159 6.01 9.21 -8.69
N ALA A 160 5.89 7.94 -9.12
CA ALA A 160 6.37 6.77 -8.38
C ALA A 160 7.90 6.78 -8.21
N LYS A 161 8.64 7.14 -9.28
CA LYS A 161 10.09 7.33 -9.21
C LYS A 161 10.48 8.43 -8.24
N LEU A 162 9.81 9.59 -8.29
CA LEU A 162 10.04 10.71 -7.38
C LEU A 162 9.68 10.40 -5.94
N LEU A 163 8.65 9.58 -5.71
CA LEU A 163 8.27 9.10 -4.39
C LEU A 163 9.30 8.12 -3.82
N GLY A 164 10.05 7.47 -4.71
CA GLY A 164 11.05 6.46 -4.37
C GLY A 164 10.44 5.10 -4.09
N VAL A 165 9.49 4.66 -4.91
CA VAL A 165 9.00 3.27 -4.90
C VAL A 165 10.15 2.36 -5.30
N ASP A 166 10.35 1.27 -4.54
CA ASP A 166 11.42 0.30 -4.77
C ASP A 166 10.91 -0.94 -5.52
N VAL A 167 9.74 -1.46 -5.13
CA VAL A 167 9.14 -2.66 -5.72
C VAL A 167 7.62 -2.45 -5.86
N MET A 168 7.04 -2.96 -6.94
CA MET A 168 5.63 -2.81 -7.28
C MET A 168 5.04 -4.12 -7.81
N THR A 169 3.72 -4.33 -7.59
CA THR A 169 2.92 -5.32 -8.33
C THR A 169 1.83 -4.63 -9.17
N LEU A 170 0.93 -5.38 -9.84
CA LEU A 170 0.07 -4.85 -10.90
C LEU A 170 -1.41 -5.21 -10.74
N HIS A 171 -2.29 -4.32 -11.28
CA HIS A 171 -3.69 -4.60 -11.60
C HIS A 171 -4.21 -3.70 -12.73
N TRP A 172 -4.81 -2.53 -12.42
CA TRP A 172 -5.37 -1.60 -13.42
C TRP A 172 -4.33 -0.94 -14.32
N GLU A 173 -3.04 -1.08 -14.01
CA GLU A 173 -1.95 -0.74 -14.92
C GLU A 173 -2.12 -1.43 -16.26
N CYS A 174 -2.66 -2.65 -16.24
CA CYS A 174 -2.96 -3.45 -17.42
C CYS A 174 -4.00 -2.83 -18.36
N THR A 175 -4.77 -1.83 -17.92
CA THR A 175 -5.71 -1.08 -18.77
C THR A 175 -5.02 -0.28 -19.87
N TYR A 176 -3.73 0.04 -19.70
CA TYR A 176 -2.94 0.71 -20.72
C TYR A 176 -2.39 -0.25 -21.79
N GLY A 177 -2.66 -1.55 -21.65
CA GLY A 177 -2.23 -2.61 -22.54
C GLY A 177 -0.88 -3.21 -22.13
N GLN A 178 -0.72 -4.51 -22.41
CA GLN A 178 0.48 -5.27 -22.01
C GLN A 178 1.79 -4.67 -22.56
N ASP A 179 1.79 -4.13 -23.79
CA ASP A 179 2.98 -3.55 -24.40
C ASP A 179 3.43 -2.29 -23.65
N ARG A 180 2.46 -1.46 -23.21
CA ARG A 180 2.78 -0.27 -22.42
C ARG A 180 3.30 -0.64 -21.03
N VAL A 181 2.72 -1.65 -20.39
CA VAL A 181 3.21 -2.14 -19.09
C VAL A 181 4.62 -2.69 -19.21
N LYS A 182 4.92 -3.48 -20.25
CA LYS A 182 6.29 -3.95 -20.54
C LYS A 182 7.25 -2.78 -20.78
N GLU A 183 6.85 -1.82 -21.59
CA GLU A 183 7.69 -0.64 -21.88
C GLU A 183 8.04 0.12 -20.59
N ILE A 184 7.08 0.34 -19.70
CA ILE A 184 7.32 0.99 -18.40
C ILE A 184 8.30 0.16 -17.57
N ALA A 185 8.08 -1.14 -17.46
CA ALA A 185 8.94 -2.01 -16.67
C ALA A 185 10.39 -2.03 -17.18
N GLU A 186 10.58 -2.14 -18.49
CA GLU A 186 11.88 -2.33 -19.11
C GLU A 186 12.66 -1.03 -19.35
N LYS A 187 11.94 0.10 -19.55
CA LYS A 187 12.57 1.38 -19.89
C LYS A 187 12.40 2.44 -18.80
N ASP A 188 11.15 2.77 -18.47
CA ASP A 188 10.86 3.91 -17.58
C ASP A 188 11.27 3.63 -16.13
N PHE A 189 11.08 2.39 -15.67
CA PHE A 189 11.42 1.92 -14.34
C PHE A 189 12.81 1.29 -14.21
N ALA A 190 13.51 1.08 -15.32
CA ALA A 190 14.84 0.47 -15.32
C ALA A 190 15.79 1.17 -14.33
N GLY A 191 16.30 0.40 -13.34
CA GLY A 191 17.19 0.90 -12.30
C GLY A 191 16.51 1.74 -11.21
N HIS A 192 15.17 1.87 -11.23
CA HIS A 192 14.42 2.63 -10.23
C HIS A 192 13.39 1.78 -9.48
N VAL A 193 12.43 1.19 -10.20
CA VAL A 193 11.33 0.41 -9.63
C VAL A 193 11.35 -0.98 -10.23
N GLU A 194 11.25 -2.01 -9.42
CA GLU A 194 11.14 -3.39 -9.89
C GLU A 194 9.68 -3.84 -9.85
N ILE A 195 9.15 -4.32 -10.98
CA ILE A 195 7.83 -4.95 -11.02
C ILE A 195 7.98 -6.44 -10.76
N VAL A 196 7.21 -6.96 -9.82
CA VAL A 196 7.19 -8.38 -9.45
C VAL A 196 5.79 -8.97 -9.57
N ALA A 197 5.67 -10.17 -10.16
CA ALA A 197 4.41 -10.90 -10.25
C ALA A 197 4.65 -12.40 -10.50
N GLN A 198 4.42 -13.24 -9.49
CA GLN A 198 4.57 -14.68 -9.63
C GLN A 198 3.46 -15.34 -10.48
N ASN A 199 2.33 -14.64 -10.63
CA ASN A 199 1.11 -15.16 -11.21
C ASN A 199 0.77 -14.60 -12.61
N ILE A 200 1.64 -13.79 -13.22
CA ILE A 200 1.50 -13.37 -14.61
C ILE A 200 2.41 -14.22 -15.48
N LYS A 201 1.82 -14.96 -16.41
CA LYS A 201 2.53 -15.87 -17.30
C LYS A 201 2.07 -15.70 -18.74
N THR A 202 2.92 -16.07 -19.68
CA THR A 202 2.56 -16.09 -21.11
C THR A 202 1.48 -17.15 -21.38
N THR A 203 0.63 -16.91 -22.37
CA THR A 203 -0.47 -17.83 -22.74
C THR A 203 0.01 -19.06 -23.50
N ASP A 204 1.13 -18.96 -24.20
CA ASP A 204 1.66 -20.01 -25.08
C ASP A 204 2.49 -21.05 -24.32
N PHE A 205 3.50 -20.62 -23.55
CA PHE A 205 4.40 -21.54 -22.85
C PHE A 205 4.27 -21.51 -21.32
N GLY A 206 3.52 -20.55 -20.77
CA GLY A 206 3.40 -20.39 -19.34
C GLY A 206 4.65 -19.82 -18.67
N ASP A 207 5.52 -19.15 -19.43
CA ASP A 207 6.71 -18.52 -18.90
C ASP A 207 6.36 -17.30 -18.05
N PRO A 208 7.13 -17.00 -17.00
CA PRO A 208 6.93 -15.77 -16.21
C PRO A 208 7.10 -14.53 -17.09
N VAL A 209 6.19 -13.57 -16.96
CA VAL A 209 6.28 -12.25 -17.63
C VAL A 209 7.16 -11.29 -16.85
N PHE A 210 7.11 -11.38 -15.52
CA PHE A 210 7.91 -10.58 -14.58
C PHE A 210 8.66 -11.51 -13.62
N GLU A 211 9.68 -10.98 -12.96
CA GLU A 211 10.31 -11.71 -11.87
C GLU A 211 9.28 -12.06 -10.80
N PRO A 212 9.26 -13.30 -10.30
CA PRO A 212 8.29 -13.72 -9.30
C PRO A 212 8.51 -13.05 -7.94
N PHE A 213 9.75 -12.67 -7.63
CA PHE A 213 10.11 -11.95 -6.42
C PHE A 213 11.41 -11.16 -6.60
N SER A 214 11.53 -10.07 -5.84
CA SER A 214 12.75 -9.29 -5.66
C SER A 214 13.45 -9.71 -4.36
N LEU A 215 14.77 -9.82 -4.37
CA LEU A 215 15.57 -10.08 -3.16
C LEU A 215 16.36 -8.82 -2.80
N ARG A 216 16.08 -8.25 -1.64
CA ARG A 216 16.68 -7.01 -1.15
C ARG A 216 17.44 -7.26 0.15
N GLU A 217 18.44 -6.43 0.43
CA GLU A 217 19.11 -6.42 1.72
C GLU A 217 18.72 -5.15 2.48
N VAL A 218 18.16 -5.31 3.67
CA VAL A 218 17.77 -4.21 4.56
C VAL A 218 18.51 -4.38 5.88
N ASN A 219 19.46 -3.51 6.16
CA ASN A 219 20.27 -3.54 7.38
C ASN A 219 20.90 -4.93 7.68
N GLY A 220 21.43 -5.59 6.63
CA GLY A 220 22.05 -6.91 6.73
C GLY A 220 21.06 -8.10 6.77
N VAL A 221 19.75 -7.83 6.60
CA VAL A 221 18.72 -8.87 6.52
C VAL A 221 18.28 -9.05 5.07
N LYS A 222 18.28 -10.28 4.57
CA LYS A 222 17.74 -10.61 3.25
C LYS A 222 16.22 -10.70 3.28
N VAL A 223 15.56 -9.81 2.58
CA VAL A 223 14.10 -9.69 2.47
C VAL A 223 13.69 -10.03 1.04
N ALA A 224 12.83 -11.03 0.87
CA ALA A 224 12.19 -11.31 -0.41
C ALA A 224 10.82 -10.64 -0.47
N ILE A 225 10.55 -9.93 -1.57
CA ILE A 225 9.26 -9.33 -1.89
C ILE A 225 8.67 -10.13 -3.05
N VAL A 226 7.73 -11.01 -2.75
CA VAL A 226 7.02 -11.85 -3.74
C VAL A 226 5.83 -11.07 -4.28
N GLY A 227 5.72 -10.94 -5.61
CA GLY A 227 4.62 -10.23 -6.25
C GLY A 227 3.40 -11.12 -6.50
N GLN A 228 2.22 -10.58 -6.23
CA GLN A 228 0.93 -11.20 -6.53
C GLN A 228 0.03 -10.17 -7.19
N ALA A 229 0.01 -10.13 -8.51
CA ALA A 229 -0.89 -9.28 -9.28
C ALA A 229 -2.35 -9.71 -9.15
N PHE A 230 -3.30 -8.80 -9.44
CA PHE A 230 -4.72 -9.12 -9.35
C PHE A 230 -5.08 -10.36 -10.20
N PRO A 231 -5.65 -11.41 -9.58
CA PRO A 231 -5.80 -12.70 -10.23
C PRO A 231 -6.87 -12.72 -11.32
N TYR A 232 -7.82 -11.79 -11.30
CA TYR A 232 -8.97 -11.75 -12.21
C TYR A 232 -8.85 -10.61 -13.25
N THR A 233 -7.66 -10.09 -13.50
CA THR A 233 -7.40 -9.03 -14.49
C THR A 233 -8.06 -9.30 -15.86
N PRO A 234 -8.02 -10.51 -16.45
CA PRO A 234 -8.69 -10.78 -17.74
C PRO A 234 -10.23 -10.82 -17.68
N ILE A 235 -10.81 -10.75 -16.48
CA ILE A 235 -12.26 -10.64 -16.27
C ILE A 235 -12.64 -9.18 -15.99
N ALA A 236 -11.82 -8.48 -15.20
CA ALA A 236 -12.01 -7.07 -14.87
C ALA A 236 -11.74 -6.14 -16.07
N ASN A 237 -10.83 -6.54 -16.95
CA ASN A 237 -10.44 -5.79 -18.14
C ASN A 237 -10.81 -6.57 -19.42
N PRO A 238 -11.12 -5.87 -20.53
CA PRO A 238 -11.27 -6.53 -21.83
C PRO A 238 -10.01 -7.36 -22.18
N ARG A 239 -10.21 -8.61 -22.60
CA ARG A 239 -9.12 -9.56 -22.88
C ARG A 239 -8.06 -9.02 -23.84
N TRP A 240 -8.45 -8.18 -24.79
CA TRP A 240 -7.53 -7.59 -25.76
C TRP A 240 -6.46 -6.67 -25.17
N MET A 241 -6.64 -6.22 -23.93
CA MET A 241 -5.63 -5.40 -23.22
C MET A 241 -4.42 -6.23 -22.78
N VAL A 242 -4.64 -7.50 -22.48
CA VAL A 242 -3.61 -8.45 -22.03
C VAL A 242 -3.75 -9.81 -22.77
N PRO A 243 -3.75 -9.82 -24.12
CA PRO A 243 -4.10 -11.01 -24.89
C PRO A 243 -3.13 -12.18 -24.69
N GLU A 244 -1.86 -11.89 -24.44
CA GLU A 244 -0.79 -12.88 -24.31
C GLU A 244 -0.49 -13.27 -22.85
N TRP A 245 -1.25 -12.75 -21.88
CA TRP A 245 -1.01 -13.00 -20.46
C TRP A 245 -2.13 -13.82 -19.81
N THR A 246 -1.73 -14.69 -18.91
CA THR A 246 -2.61 -15.41 -17.98
C THR A 246 -2.36 -14.92 -16.57
N PHE A 247 -3.42 -14.99 -15.76
CA PHE A 247 -3.44 -14.59 -14.36
C PHE A 247 -4.09 -15.70 -13.53
N GLY A 248 -4.16 -15.53 -12.23
CA GLY A 248 -4.82 -16.44 -11.32
C GLY A 248 -4.27 -16.30 -9.91
N ILE A 249 -4.94 -16.86 -8.92
CA ILE A 249 -4.45 -16.90 -7.53
C ILE A 249 -3.16 -17.72 -7.47
N GLN A 250 -3.13 -18.87 -8.16
CA GLN A 250 -1.96 -19.74 -8.32
C GLN A 250 -1.27 -20.09 -6.98
N GLU A 251 -2.05 -20.54 -6.01
CA GLU A 251 -1.60 -20.81 -4.64
C GLU A 251 -0.40 -21.77 -4.58
N GLU A 252 -0.40 -22.84 -5.41
CA GLU A 252 0.72 -23.79 -5.47
C GLU A 252 1.99 -23.13 -6.02
N ASN A 253 1.86 -22.23 -6.99
CA ASN A 253 3.00 -21.46 -7.53
C ASN A 253 3.52 -20.46 -6.50
N MET A 254 2.61 -19.84 -5.72
CA MET A 254 2.99 -18.98 -4.59
C MET A 254 3.84 -19.77 -3.59
N GLN A 255 3.44 -20.99 -3.19
CA GLN A 255 4.24 -21.83 -2.29
C GLN A 255 5.64 -22.12 -2.86
N LYS A 256 5.72 -22.53 -4.14
CA LYS A 256 7.01 -22.76 -4.81
C LYS A 256 7.89 -21.51 -4.85
N THR A 257 7.28 -20.34 -5.05
CA THR A 257 8.00 -19.07 -5.08
C THR A 257 8.54 -18.69 -3.70
N VAL A 258 7.74 -18.87 -2.65
CA VAL A 258 8.16 -18.66 -1.26
C VAL A 258 9.32 -19.59 -0.91
N ASP A 259 9.21 -20.89 -1.25
CA ASP A 259 10.27 -21.89 -0.99
C ASP A 259 11.55 -21.53 -1.75
N ALA A 260 11.45 -21.09 -3.00
CA ALA A 260 12.60 -20.63 -3.80
C ALA A 260 13.27 -19.38 -3.20
N ALA A 261 12.48 -18.42 -2.71
CA ALA A 261 13.00 -17.24 -2.03
C ALA A 261 13.75 -17.62 -0.74
N ARG A 262 13.18 -18.52 0.07
CA ARG A 262 13.83 -19.07 1.29
C ARG A 262 15.11 -19.81 0.94
N ALA A 263 15.12 -20.65 -0.12
CA ALA A 263 16.30 -21.37 -0.59
C ALA A 263 17.42 -20.43 -1.06
N LYS A 264 17.09 -19.22 -1.57
CA LYS A 264 18.06 -18.16 -1.88
C LYS A 264 18.54 -17.38 -0.64
N GLY A 265 18.10 -17.78 0.55
CA GLY A 265 18.55 -17.24 1.82
C GLY A 265 17.71 -16.08 2.33
N ALA A 266 16.48 -15.89 1.85
CA ALA A 266 15.56 -14.91 2.41
C ALA A 266 15.24 -15.22 3.87
N GLN A 267 15.52 -14.28 4.75
CA GLN A 267 15.23 -14.32 6.18
C GLN A 267 13.82 -13.81 6.49
N VAL A 268 13.33 -12.91 5.64
CA VAL A 268 11.96 -12.38 5.65
C VAL A 268 11.36 -12.59 4.27
N VAL A 269 10.11 -13.06 4.21
CA VAL A 269 9.33 -13.17 2.98
C VAL A 269 8.04 -12.38 3.12
N ILE A 270 7.92 -11.37 2.29
CA ILE A 270 6.75 -10.50 2.16
C ILE A 270 6.04 -10.82 0.86
N VAL A 271 4.74 -11.01 0.90
CA VAL A 271 3.91 -11.02 -0.32
C VAL A 271 3.34 -9.62 -0.50
N LEU A 272 3.70 -8.99 -1.61
CA LEU A 272 3.11 -7.74 -2.07
C LEU A 272 1.94 -8.10 -2.99
N SER A 273 0.72 -7.95 -2.48
CA SER A 273 -0.47 -8.57 -3.05
C SER A 273 -1.50 -7.57 -3.53
N HIS A 274 -2.12 -7.89 -4.67
CA HIS A 274 -3.32 -7.20 -5.14
C HIS A 274 -4.55 -8.14 -5.24
N ASN A 275 -4.59 -9.19 -4.43
CA ASN A 275 -5.70 -10.16 -4.44
C ASN A 275 -7.02 -9.62 -3.88
N GLY A 276 -6.95 -8.72 -2.93
CA GLY A 276 -8.03 -8.37 -2.00
C GLY A 276 -7.92 -9.08 -0.65
N MET A 277 -8.45 -8.44 0.39
CA MET A 277 -8.22 -8.82 1.78
C MET A 277 -8.69 -10.23 2.13
N ASP A 278 -9.83 -10.67 1.63
CA ASP A 278 -10.40 -11.99 1.89
C ASP A 278 -9.61 -13.11 1.20
N VAL A 279 -9.12 -12.89 -0.02
CA VAL A 279 -8.24 -13.84 -0.71
C VAL A 279 -6.87 -13.89 -0.01
N ASP A 280 -6.33 -12.77 0.44
CA ASP A 280 -5.06 -12.71 1.16
C ASP A 280 -5.13 -13.45 2.51
N LEU A 281 -6.21 -13.29 3.27
CA LEU A 281 -6.44 -14.05 4.49
C LEU A 281 -6.50 -15.56 4.23
N LYS A 282 -7.14 -15.96 3.12
CA LYS A 282 -7.21 -17.36 2.71
C LYS A 282 -5.83 -17.88 2.30
N MET A 283 -5.09 -17.12 1.49
CA MET A 283 -3.72 -17.48 1.08
C MET A 283 -2.80 -17.62 2.28
N ALA A 284 -2.82 -16.68 3.22
CA ALA A 284 -2.05 -16.75 4.46
C ALA A 284 -2.33 -18.02 5.28
N SER A 285 -3.56 -18.55 5.25
CA SER A 285 -3.94 -19.77 5.95
C SER A 285 -3.44 -21.05 5.30
N ARG A 286 -3.01 -21.00 4.02
CA ARG A 286 -2.67 -22.18 3.20
C ARG A 286 -1.22 -22.23 2.77
N VAL A 287 -0.64 -21.06 2.41
CA VAL A 287 0.77 -20.95 2.02
C VAL A 287 1.61 -20.75 3.26
N THR A 288 2.66 -21.56 3.38
CA THR A 288 3.58 -21.53 4.54
C THR A 288 4.84 -20.72 4.22
N GLY A 289 5.50 -20.20 5.25
CA GLY A 289 6.77 -19.50 5.11
C GLY A 289 6.65 -18.02 4.72
N ILE A 290 5.45 -17.45 4.68
CA ILE A 290 5.19 -16.01 4.50
C ILE A 290 5.18 -15.36 5.89
N ASP A 291 5.96 -14.27 6.09
CA ASP A 291 5.96 -13.50 7.33
C ASP A 291 4.84 -12.44 7.32
N ALA A 292 4.66 -11.74 6.19
CA ALA A 292 3.55 -10.79 6.06
C ALA A 292 3.02 -10.73 4.62
N ILE A 293 1.72 -10.40 4.49
CA ILE A 293 1.06 -10.03 3.24
C ILE A 293 0.67 -8.55 3.33
N LEU A 294 1.17 -7.76 2.41
CA LEU A 294 0.80 -6.36 2.20
C LEU A 294 -0.19 -6.31 1.04
N GLY A 295 -1.48 -6.20 1.37
CA GLY A 295 -2.60 -6.36 0.43
C GLY A 295 -3.07 -5.06 -0.19
N GLY A 296 -3.82 -5.18 -1.30
CA GLY A 296 -4.47 -4.10 -2.05
C GLY A 296 -5.87 -4.50 -2.52
N HIS A 297 -6.38 -3.82 -3.56
CA HIS A 297 -7.60 -4.08 -4.31
C HIS A 297 -8.92 -3.76 -3.58
N THR A 298 -9.12 -4.21 -2.37
CA THR A 298 -10.37 -4.00 -1.62
C THR A 298 -10.42 -2.67 -0.87
N HIS A 299 -9.39 -1.83 -1.01
CA HIS A 299 -9.28 -0.50 -0.42
C HIS A 299 -9.42 -0.46 1.12
N ASP A 300 -9.19 -1.58 1.77
CA ASP A 300 -9.29 -1.69 3.22
C ASP A 300 -8.18 -0.90 3.92
N GLY A 301 -8.54 0.12 4.70
CA GLY A 301 -7.62 0.72 5.66
C GLY A 301 -7.59 -0.15 6.91
N MET A 302 -6.45 -0.76 7.22
CA MET A 302 -6.33 -1.63 8.38
C MET A 302 -5.58 -0.94 9.52
N PRO A 303 -6.25 -0.57 10.63
CA PRO A 303 -5.59 0.03 11.80
C PRO A 303 -4.60 -0.91 12.48
N LYS A 304 -4.85 -2.22 12.36
CA LYS A 304 -4.02 -3.30 12.88
C LYS A 304 -4.04 -4.48 11.91
N PRO A 305 -2.93 -5.20 11.76
CA PRO A 305 -2.90 -6.39 10.91
C PRO A 305 -3.78 -7.51 11.48
N THR A 306 -4.30 -8.35 10.61
CA THR A 306 -4.90 -9.63 10.99
C THR A 306 -3.79 -10.69 11.05
N ILE A 307 -3.71 -11.41 12.16
CA ILE A 307 -2.75 -12.50 12.32
C ILE A 307 -3.42 -13.81 11.93
N VAL A 308 -2.90 -14.46 10.90
CA VAL A 308 -3.39 -15.74 10.39
C VAL A 308 -2.41 -16.85 10.78
N SER A 309 -2.92 -17.86 11.48
CA SER A 309 -2.12 -19.07 11.80
C SER A 309 -2.20 -20.09 10.67
N ASN A 310 -1.09 -20.72 10.33
CA ASN A 310 -0.98 -21.82 9.37
C ASN A 310 -0.06 -22.92 9.90
N ALA A 311 0.26 -23.93 9.08
CA ALA A 311 1.05 -25.08 9.50
C ALA A 311 2.51 -24.73 9.89
N SER A 312 3.06 -23.61 9.44
CA SER A 312 4.45 -23.18 9.70
C SER A 312 4.58 -22.07 10.74
N GLY A 313 3.47 -21.49 11.20
CA GLY A 313 3.49 -20.38 12.15
C GLY A 313 2.39 -19.37 11.93
N LYS A 314 2.76 -18.09 11.90
CA LYS A 314 1.83 -16.95 11.76
C LYS A 314 2.24 -16.08 10.61
N THR A 315 1.25 -15.57 9.87
CA THR A 315 1.42 -14.56 8.81
C THR A 315 0.63 -13.33 9.19
N LEU A 316 1.24 -12.15 9.12
CA LEU A 316 0.56 -10.87 9.26
C LEU A 316 -0.12 -10.52 7.93
N VAL A 317 -1.38 -10.09 7.95
CA VAL A 317 -2.09 -9.62 6.76
C VAL A 317 -2.62 -8.22 7.03
N THR A 318 -2.26 -7.26 6.17
CA THR A 318 -2.68 -5.87 6.28
C THR A 318 -2.95 -5.26 4.91
N ASN A 319 -3.56 -4.07 4.89
CA ASN A 319 -3.86 -3.31 3.68
C ASN A 319 -3.77 -1.81 3.99
N ALA A 320 -3.17 -1.03 3.08
CA ALA A 320 -2.93 0.40 3.27
C ALA A 320 -4.02 1.29 2.62
N GLY A 321 -5.23 0.76 2.47
CA GLY A 321 -6.38 1.53 1.97
C GLY A 321 -6.25 1.92 0.52
N SER A 322 -6.53 3.19 0.19
CA SER A 322 -6.54 3.68 -1.18
C SER A 322 -6.25 5.19 -1.27
N ASN A 323 -6.09 5.69 -2.51
CA ASN A 323 -5.99 7.12 -2.85
C ASN A 323 -4.85 7.86 -2.14
N GLY A 324 -3.83 7.16 -1.67
CA GLY A 324 -2.73 7.76 -0.91
C GLY A 324 -3.15 8.35 0.44
N LYS A 325 -4.24 7.88 1.04
CA LYS A 325 -4.72 8.31 2.36
C LYS A 325 -3.88 7.74 3.50
N PHE A 326 -3.25 6.60 3.29
CA PHE A 326 -2.46 5.89 4.28
C PHE A 326 -1.07 5.58 3.76
N LEU A 327 -0.13 5.52 4.68
CA LEU A 327 1.17 4.89 4.50
C LEU A 327 1.26 3.77 5.54
N GLY A 328 1.26 2.54 5.09
CA GLY A 328 1.55 1.39 5.95
C GLY A 328 3.02 1.43 6.37
N VAL A 329 3.29 1.17 7.64
CA VAL A 329 4.65 1.04 8.18
C VAL A 329 4.72 -0.30 8.90
N LEU A 330 5.54 -1.20 8.39
CA LEU A 330 5.81 -2.50 8.98
C LEU A 330 7.27 -2.53 9.42
N ASP A 331 7.48 -2.45 10.72
CA ASP A 331 8.80 -2.63 11.33
C ASP A 331 8.89 -4.05 11.90
N LEU A 332 9.95 -4.77 11.57
CA LEU A 332 10.19 -6.15 11.99
C LEU A 332 11.49 -6.26 12.76
N ASP A 333 11.47 -6.99 13.87
CA ASP A 333 12.69 -7.40 14.58
C ASP A 333 13.11 -8.79 14.10
N VAL A 334 14.23 -8.83 13.38
CA VAL A 334 14.77 -10.07 12.78
C VAL A 334 16.00 -10.49 13.54
N LYS A 335 15.93 -11.65 14.21
CA LYS A 335 17.02 -12.25 14.99
C LYS A 335 17.27 -13.69 14.55
N ALA A 336 18.53 -14.06 14.46
CA ALA A 336 18.93 -15.41 14.04
C ALA A 336 18.24 -15.88 12.74
N GLY A 337 18.02 -14.97 11.79
CA GLY A 337 17.43 -15.26 10.49
C GLY A 337 15.91 -15.47 10.48
N ARG A 338 15.20 -15.03 11.51
CA ARG A 338 13.73 -15.14 11.63
C ARG A 338 13.14 -13.87 12.21
N VAL A 339 11.91 -13.56 11.81
CA VAL A 339 11.10 -12.54 12.45
C VAL A 339 10.81 -12.98 13.88
N SER A 340 11.23 -12.19 14.86
CA SER A 340 11.00 -12.44 16.29
C SER A 340 9.80 -11.63 16.82
N ASP A 341 9.57 -10.43 16.26
CA ASP A 341 8.45 -9.56 16.58
C ASP A 341 8.21 -8.57 15.41
#